data_a1879ee33bad0dafaaed83b827207cfe
#
_entry.id   a1879ee33bad0dafaaed83b827207cfe
#
_cell.length_a   1.000
_cell.length_b   1.000
_cell.length_c   1.000
_cell.angle_alpha   90.00
_cell.angle_beta   90.00
_cell.angle_gamma   90.00
#
_symmetry.space_group_name_H-M   'P 1'
#
loop_
_entity.id
_entity.type
_entity.pdbx_description
1 polymer ?
#
loop_
_entity_poly.entity_id
_entity_poly.type
_entity_poly.pdbx_seq_one_letter_code
_entity_poly.pdbx_strand_id
1 'polypeptide(L)'
;MQVWSQLEQFMREEKLDKSAAVRKLLWIGLEGWRQKRALEALAEGKVTFMKAAEIAGLDAWDFAELVKRSEIVWVKASQRRVEQDIRAAMAEQ
;
A
#
# COMPACT_ATOMS: atom_id res chain seq x y z
N MET A 1 -17.20 -19.87 3.33
CA MET A 1 -16.63 -18.53 3.56
C MET A 1 -17.42 -17.79 4.61
N GLN A 2 -16.79 -17.40 5.69
CA GLN A 2 -17.49 -16.85 6.85
C GLN A 2 -17.42 -15.31 6.91
N VAL A 3 -17.67 -14.70 5.77
CA VAL A 3 -17.58 -13.24 5.65
C VAL A 3 -18.58 -12.53 6.57
N TRP A 4 -19.79 -13.08 6.67
CA TRP A 4 -20.82 -12.45 7.50
C TRP A 4 -20.52 -12.52 8.98
N SER A 5 -19.95 -13.65 9.45
CA SER A 5 -19.52 -13.79 10.84
C SER A 5 -18.41 -12.79 11.18
N GLN A 6 -17.46 -12.61 10.27
CA GLN A 6 -16.37 -11.67 10.44
C GLN A 6 -16.88 -10.25 10.43
N LEU A 7 -17.84 -9.93 9.58
CA LEU A 7 -18.47 -8.61 9.54
C LEU A 7 -19.17 -8.30 10.86
N GLU A 8 -19.92 -9.24 11.40
CA GLU A 8 -20.60 -9.06 12.68
C GLU A 8 -19.62 -8.85 13.81
N GLN A 9 -18.51 -9.59 13.81
CA GLN A 9 -17.46 -9.40 14.80
C GLN A 9 -16.85 -8.00 14.69
N PHE A 10 -16.57 -7.55 13.48
CA PHE A 10 -16.03 -6.23 13.22
C PHE A 10 -16.97 -5.13 13.72
N MET A 11 -18.27 -5.27 13.45
CA MET A 11 -19.28 -4.33 13.91
C MET A 11 -19.31 -4.22 15.43
N ARG A 12 -19.21 -5.35 16.12
CA ARG A 12 -19.20 -5.37 17.58
C ARG A 12 -17.95 -4.71 18.16
N GLU A 13 -16.79 -5.07 17.61
CA GLU A 13 -15.51 -4.56 18.11
C GLU A 13 -15.38 -3.06 17.89
N GLU A 14 -15.81 -2.58 16.73
CA GLU A 14 -15.70 -1.16 16.37
C GLU A 14 -16.93 -0.35 16.80
N LYS A 15 -17.96 -1.00 17.33
CA LYS A 15 -19.22 -0.38 17.76
C LYS A 15 -19.85 0.44 16.64
N LEU A 16 -19.92 -0.15 15.46
CA LEU A 16 -20.47 0.47 14.26
C LEU A 16 -21.75 -0.23 13.82
N ASP A 17 -22.67 0.53 13.20
CA ASP A 17 -23.80 -0.06 12.53
C ASP A 17 -23.32 -0.71 11.20
N LYS A 18 -24.22 -1.42 10.54
CA LYS A 18 -23.86 -2.15 9.33
C LYS A 18 -23.34 -1.22 8.22
N SER A 19 -24.01 -0.10 7.99
CA SER A 19 -23.61 0.84 6.93
C SER A 19 -22.23 1.44 7.19
N ALA A 20 -21.99 1.86 8.43
CA ALA A 20 -20.69 2.43 8.80
C ALA A 20 -19.60 1.39 8.76
N ALA A 21 -19.90 0.16 9.19
CA ALA A 21 -18.93 -0.94 9.15
C ALA A 21 -18.52 -1.29 7.73
N VAL A 22 -19.50 -1.40 6.83
CA VAL A 22 -19.24 -1.71 5.42
C VAL A 22 -18.39 -0.60 4.79
N ARG A 23 -18.75 0.66 5.05
CA ARG A 23 -18.01 1.81 4.54
C ARG A 23 -16.54 1.81 5.00
N LYS A 24 -16.33 1.55 6.29
CA LYS A 24 -14.98 1.50 6.86
C LYS A 24 -14.16 0.36 6.26
N LEU A 25 -14.78 -0.82 6.12
CA LEU A 25 -14.12 -1.97 5.51
C LEU A 25 -13.79 -1.74 4.04
N LEU A 26 -14.67 -1.07 3.30
CA LEU A 26 -14.38 -0.72 1.91
C LEU A 26 -13.19 0.23 1.82
N TRP A 27 -13.13 1.21 2.73
CA TRP A 27 -12.01 2.14 2.77
C TRP A 27 -10.69 1.40 3.04
N ILE A 28 -10.69 0.56 4.06
CA ILE A 28 -9.51 -0.24 4.41
C ILE A 28 -9.10 -1.15 3.24
N GLY A 29 -10.09 -1.79 2.62
CA GLY A 29 -9.85 -2.67 1.48
C GLY A 29 -9.29 -1.95 0.27
N LEU A 30 -9.82 -0.76 -0.02
CA LEU A 30 -9.34 0.05 -1.14
C LEU A 30 -7.92 0.55 -0.91
N GLU A 31 -7.59 0.94 0.31
CA GLU A 31 -6.21 1.34 0.62
C GLU A 31 -5.25 0.17 0.44
N GLY A 32 -5.62 -0.99 0.95
CA GLY A 32 -4.80 -2.20 0.79
C GLY A 32 -4.64 -2.60 -0.67
N TRP A 33 -5.71 -2.49 -1.44
CA TRP A 33 -5.69 -2.79 -2.87
C TRP A 33 -4.79 -1.82 -3.63
N ARG A 34 -4.86 -0.53 -3.33
CA ARG A 34 -4.01 0.48 -3.96
C ARG A 34 -2.54 0.23 -3.67
N GLN A 35 -2.22 -0.11 -2.43
CA GLN A 35 -0.86 -0.43 -2.03
C GLN A 35 -0.35 -1.68 -2.75
N LYS A 36 -1.16 -2.71 -2.80
CA LYS A 36 -0.82 -3.94 -3.51
C LYS A 36 -0.58 -3.68 -4.99
N ARG A 37 -1.44 -2.90 -5.61
CA ARG A 37 -1.30 -2.55 -7.03
C ARG A 37 -0.03 -1.77 -7.30
N ALA A 38 0.31 -0.83 -6.41
CA ALA A 38 1.53 -0.06 -6.53
C ALA A 38 2.76 -0.95 -6.45
N LEU A 39 2.76 -1.91 -5.50
CA LEU A 39 3.86 -2.84 -5.33
C LEU A 39 4.03 -3.74 -6.56
N GLU A 40 2.93 -4.23 -7.10
CA GLU A 40 2.96 -5.06 -8.30
C GLU A 40 3.52 -4.30 -9.51
N ALA A 41 3.05 -3.06 -9.72
CA ALA A 41 3.51 -2.24 -10.83
C ALA A 41 5.00 -1.92 -10.70
N LEU A 42 5.45 -1.67 -9.48
CA LEU A 42 6.85 -1.40 -9.22
C LEU A 42 7.71 -2.65 -9.46
N ALA A 43 7.26 -3.80 -8.97
CA ALA A 43 7.98 -5.07 -9.16
C ALA A 43 8.09 -5.43 -10.63
N GLU A 44 7.09 -5.11 -11.43
CA GLU A 44 7.08 -5.37 -12.86
C GLU A 44 7.86 -4.33 -13.67
N GLY A 45 8.34 -3.28 -13.02
CA GLY A 45 9.09 -2.22 -13.67
C GLY A 45 8.24 -1.29 -14.54
N LYS A 46 6.93 -1.28 -14.33
CA LYS A 46 6.01 -0.45 -15.11
C LYS A 46 5.99 1.01 -14.69
N VAL A 47 6.37 1.28 -13.46
CA VAL A 47 6.34 2.63 -12.89
C VAL A 47 7.63 2.89 -12.12
N THR A 48 7.95 4.17 -11.93
CA THR A 48 9.04 4.57 -11.05
C THR A 48 8.63 4.38 -9.59
N PHE A 49 9.61 4.37 -8.69
CA PHE A 49 9.34 4.30 -7.26
C PHE A 49 8.42 5.44 -6.81
N MET A 50 8.69 6.66 -7.25
CA MET A 50 7.87 7.82 -6.87
C MET A 50 6.45 7.72 -7.39
N LYS A 51 6.28 7.21 -8.61
CA LYS A 51 4.95 6.99 -9.17
C LYS A 51 4.20 5.90 -8.40
N ALA A 52 4.89 4.84 -8.02
CA ALA A 52 4.29 3.77 -7.22
C ALA A 52 3.85 4.30 -5.85
N ALA A 53 4.66 5.14 -5.20
CA ALA A 53 4.29 5.77 -3.94
C ALA A 53 3.02 6.62 -4.10
N GLU A 54 2.92 7.36 -5.19
CA GLU A 54 1.74 8.15 -5.52
C GLU A 54 0.49 7.27 -5.69
N ILE A 55 0.63 6.15 -6.42
CA ILE A 55 -0.46 5.19 -6.60
C ILE A 55 -0.91 4.63 -5.26
N ALA A 56 0.04 4.33 -4.37
CA ALA A 56 -0.27 3.81 -3.03
C ALA A 56 -0.88 4.86 -2.10
N GLY A 57 -0.77 6.15 -2.46
CA GLY A 57 -1.23 7.24 -1.60
C GLY A 57 -0.32 7.48 -0.41
N LEU A 58 0.95 7.16 -0.54
CA LEU A 58 1.95 7.29 0.52
C LEU A 58 3.08 8.20 0.09
N ASP A 59 3.77 8.81 1.07
CA ASP A 59 5.00 9.52 0.76
C ASP A 59 6.14 8.51 0.49
N ALA A 60 7.28 9.01 0.03
CA ALA A 60 8.40 8.16 -0.35
C ALA A 60 8.91 7.30 0.80
N TRP A 61 8.94 7.85 2.01
CA TRP A 61 9.45 7.13 3.18
C TRP A 61 8.50 6.03 3.63
N ASP A 62 7.22 6.34 3.71
CA ASP A 62 6.20 5.35 4.09
C ASP A 62 6.11 4.25 3.04
N PHE A 63 6.22 4.61 1.77
CA PHE A 63 6.21 3.61 0.70
C PHE A 63 7.45 2.73 0.75
N ALA A 64 8.62 3.30 1.05
CA ALA A 64 9.85 2.52 1.21
C ALA A 64 9.72 1.50 2.33
N GLU A 65 9.09 1.88 3.44
CA GLU A 65 8.81 0.95 4.55
C GLU A 65 7.87 -0.15 4.11
N LEU A 66 6.83 0.19 3.35
CA LEU A 66 5.89 -0.79 2.82
C LEU A 66 6.60 -1.80 1.92
N VAL A 67 7.47 -1.33 1.04
CA VAL A 67 8.25 -2.18 0.14
C VAL A 67 9.11 -3.15 0.93
N LYS A 68 9.77 -2.69 1.97
CA LYS A 68 10.58 -3.55 2.83
C LYS A 68 9.74 -4.65 3.48
N ARG A 69 8.59 -4.28 4.01
CA ARG A 69 7.72 -5.24 4.72
C ARG A 69 7.06 -6.24 3.80
N SER A 70 6.85 -5.88 2.54
CA SER A 70 6.12 -6.72 1.59
C SER A 70 6.93 -7.91 1.09
N GLU A 71 8.24 -7.93 1.35
CA GLU A 71 9.13 -9.00 0.90
C GLU A 71 9.06 -9.25 -0.61
N ILE A 72 8.78 -8.19 -1.38
CA ILE A 72 8.79 -8.30 -2.83
C ILE A 72 10.21 -8.67 -3.25
N VAL A 73 10.31 -9.71 -4.08
CA VAL A 73 11.59 -10.13 -4.62
C VAL A 73 12.03 -9.09 -5.65
N TRP A 74 12.91 -8.20 -5.21
CA TRP A 74 13.52 -7.20 -6.07
C TRP A 74 14.84 -7.73 -6.57
N VAL A 75 15.13 -7.49 -7.84
CA VAL A 75 16.48 -7.67 -8.34
C VAL A 75 17.34 -6.58 -7.67
N LYS A 76 18.56 -6.91 -7.26
CA LYS A 76 19.46 -5.96 -6.58
C LYS A 76 19.59 -4.61 -7.29
N ALA A 77 19.54 -4.63 -8.61
CA ALA A 77 19.59 -3.41 -9.43
C ALA A 77 18.39 -2.49 -9.14
N SER A 78 17.24 -3.07 -8.86
CA SER A 78 16.02 -2.30 -8.54
C SER A 78 16.13 -1.61 -7.18
N GLN A 79 16.78 -2.24 -6.20
CA GLN A 79 16.98 -1.62 -4.88
C GLN A 79 17.85 -0.38 -4.97
N ARG A 80 18.91 -0.43 -5.76
CA ARG A 80 19.77 0.74 -5.98
C ARG A 80 19.01 1.86 -6.63
N ARG A 81 18.16 1.53 -7.58
CA ARG A 81 17.33 2.51 -8.28
C ARG A 81 16.35 3.19 -7.32
N VAL A 82 15.75 2.43 -6.42
CA VAL A 82 14.86 2.97 -5.39
C VAL A 82 15.60 3.97 -4.51
N GLU A 83 16.78 3.63 -4.03
CA GLU A 83 17.57 4.52 -3.20
C GLU A 83 17.93 5.81 -3.94
N GLN A 84 18.31 5.70 -5.21
CA GLN A 84 18.62 6.85 -6.03
C GLN A 84 17.40 7.73 -6.24
N ASP A 85 16.24 7.14 -6.49
CA ASP A 85 15.00 7.88 -6.67
C ASP A 85 14.61 8.65 -5.41
N ILE A 86 14.76 8.03 -4.24
CA ILE A 86 14.49 8.71 -2.97
C ILE A 86 15.44 9.87 -2.75
N ARG A 87 16.72 9.67 -2.99
CA ARG A 87 17.72 10.72 -2.83
C ARG A 87 17.47 11.89 -3.78
N ALA A 88 17.11 11.59 -5.04
CA ALA A 88 16.79 12.60 -6.03
C ALA A 88 15.57 13.41 -5.61
N ALA A 89 14.53 12.74 -5.12
CA ALA A 89 13.31 13.40 -4.67
C ALA A 89 13.59 14.32 -3.49
N MET A 90 14.46 13.90 -2.57
CA MET A 90 14.81 14.72 -1.41
C MET A 90 15.72 15.90 -1.78
N ALA A 91 16.57 15.71 -2.77
CA ALA A 91 17.46 16.77 -3.23
C ALA A 91 16.71 17.91 -3.92
N GLU A 92 15.54 17.64 -4.47
CA GLU A 92 14.71 18.63 -5.15
C GLU A 92 13.85 19.46 -4.18
N GLN A 93 13.85 19.12 -2.93
CA GLN A 93 13.16 19.90 -1.91
C GLN A 93 14.14 20.93 -1.30
#